data_f75b7de0511fab8e363e7638db00cf95
#
_entry.id   f75b7de0511fab8e363e7638db00cf95
#
_cell.length_a   1.000
_cell.length_b   1.000
_cell.length_c   1.000
_cell.angle_alpha   90.00
_cell.angle_beta   90.00
_cell.angle_gamma   90.00
#
_symmetry.space_group_name_H-M   'P 1'
#
loop_
_entity.id
_entity.type
_entity.pdbx_description
1 polymer ?
#
loop_
_entity_poly.entity_id
_entity_poly.type
_entity_poly.pdbx_seq_one_letter_code
_entity_poly.pdbx_strand_id
1 'polypeptide(L)'
;LKTYTAADVAATTPEQLARLREGPPEPYAAWISAAAELGLVEAQTIYGQMLLDGVGVARQPEVALAWFKRAANADHPMAINMVGRCYENGWGVAADDTVAAYWFRLAADRGLDWGMYNYAHMLRAGRGGVTQNKAAALALYQQAAQTGHVKSIGVVGRFYEAGDVVEQDLERAFDCYQRCADGGDFRGMFHLGRLLLLRGRKEEAVQWLVRVPETATPAFLLEANAMLQDSGLPALYEV
;
A
#
# COMPACT_ATOMS: atom_id res chain seq x y z
N LEU A 1 8.64 -31.90 0.69
CA LEU A 1 7.65 -31.02 0.05
C LEU A 1 7.21 -31.64 -1.28
N LYS A 2 5.91 -31.57 -1.62
CA LYS A 2 5.40 -32.06 -2.91
C LYS A 2 5.97 -31.17 -4.02
N THR A 3 6.56 -31.78 -5.04
CA THR A 3 6.94 -31.10 -6.26
C THR A 3 5.80 -31.18 -7.26
N TYR A 4 5.44 -30.04 -7.85
CA TYR A 4 4.39 -29.96 -8.86
C TYR A 4 5.00 -29.94 -10.26
N THR A 5 4.47 -30.77 -11.15
CA THR A 5 4.83 -30.79 -12.57
C THR A 5 3.94 -29.83 -13.37
N ALA A 6 4.29 -29.58 -14.64
CA ALA A 6 3.43 -28.81 -15.55
C ALA A 6 2.03 -29.44 -15.68
N ALA A 7 1.92 -30.77 -15.69
CA ALA A 7 0.66 -31.47 -15.73
C ALA A 7 -0.15 -31.26 -14.44
N ASP A 8 0.49 -31.27 -13.27
CA ASP A 8 -0.18 -30.98 -11.99
C ASP A 8 -0.74 -29.56 -11.96
N VAL A 9 0.03 -28.59 -12.42
CA VAL A 9 -0.40 -27.18 -12.48
C VAL A 9 -1.59 -27.05 -13.44
N ALA A 10 -1.51 -27.64 -14.62
CA ALA A 10 -2.58 -27.59 -15.62
C ALA A 10 -3.87 -28.31 -15.18
N ALA A 11 -3.75 -29.37 -14.38
CA ALA A 11 -4.87 -30.16 -13.88
C ALA A 11 -5.50 -29.59 -12.58
N THR A 12 -4.86 -28.58 -11.94
CA THR A 12 -5.34 -28.01 -10.69
C THR A 12 -6.61 -27.19 -10.93
N THR A 13 -7.71 -27.55 -10.27
CA THR A 13 -8.94 -26.76 -10.36
C THR A 13 -8.91 -25.53 -9.47
N PRO A 14 -9.75 -24.49 -9.74
CA PRO A 14 -9.86 -23.31 -8.87
C PRO A 14 -10.13 -23.64 -7.41
N GLU A 15 -10.98 -24.65 -7.15
CA GLU A 15 -11.33 -25.10 -5.78
C GLU A 15 -10.12 -25.76 -5.08
N GLN A 16 -9.33 -26.53 -5.83
CA GLN A 16 -8.09 -27.12 -5.30
C GLN A 16 -7.05 -26.05 -4.99
N LEU A 17 -6.91 -25.05 -5.86
CA LEU A 17 -6.00 -23.93 -5.64
C LEU A 17 -6.44 -23.09 -4.43
N ALA A 18 -7.74 -22.83 -4.27
CA ALA A 18 -8.29 -22.14 -3.11
C ALA A 18 -7.95 -22.87 -1.80
N ARG A 19 -8.14 -24.22 -1.76
CA ARG A 19 -7.77 -25.05 -0.60
C ARG A 19 -6.27 -25.01 -0.30
N LEU A 20 -5.41 -24.98 -1.32
CA LEU A 20 -3.96 -24.82 -1.13
C LEU A 20 -3.64 -23.48 -0.48
N ARG A 21 -4.29 -22.39 -0.92
CA ARG A 21 -4.09 -21.03 -0.41
C ARG A 21 -4.58 -20.86 1.03
N GLU A 22 -5.66 -21.55 1.41
CA GLU A 22 -6.25 -21.51 2.76
C GLU A 22 -5.54 -22.44 3.76
N GLY A 23 -4.76 -23.39 3.26
CA GLY A 23 -4.01 -24.37 4.05
C GLY A 23 -2.64 -23.86 4.50
N PRO A 24 -1.76 -24.79 4.96
CA PRO A 24 -0.37 -24.46 5.26
C PRO A 24 0.32 -23.79 4.05
N PRO A 25 1.20 -22.78 4.26
CA PRO A 25 1.73 -22.00 3.16
C PRO A 25 2.73 -22.74 2.25
N GLU A 26 3.38 -23.80 2.73
CA GLU A 26 4.43 -24.51 1.98
C GLU A 26 3.90 -25.26 0.74
N PRO A 27 2.76 -26.02 0.77
CA PRO A 27 2.19 -26.61 -0.41
C PRO A 27 1.73 -25.58 -1.45
N TYR A 28 1.18 -24.46 -1.01
CA TYR A 28 0.80 -23.36 -1.89
C TYR A 28 2.02 -22.73 -2.55
N ALA A 29 3.07 -22.45 -1.77
CA ALA A 29 4.33 -21.91 -2.30
C ALA A 29 4.98 -22.85 -3.33
N ALA A 30 4.97 -24.15 -3.09
CA ALA A 30 5.48 -25.13 -4.05
C ALA A 30 4.69 -25.13 -5.36
N TRP A 31 3.36 -25.02 -5.29
CA TRP A 31 2.50 -24.93 -6.48
C TRP A 31 2.75 -23.60 -7.24
N ILE A 32 2.79 -22.47 -6.53
CA ILE A 32 3.06 -21.14 -7.11
C ILE A 32 4.44 -21.11 -7.77
N SER A 33 5.47 -21.69 -7.13
CA SER A 33 6.81 -21.80 -7.71
C SER A 33 6.79 -22.54 -9.05
N ALA A 34 6.11 -23.70 -9.11
CA ALA A 34 5.99 -24.46 -10.36
C ALA A 34 5.25 -23.65 -11.45
N ALA A 35 4.17 -22.96 -11.09
CA ALA A 35 3.41 -22.13 -12.02
C ALA A 35 4.24 -20.92 -12.52
N ALA A 36 5.04 -20.31 -11.65
CA ALA A 36 5.95 -19.19 -11.99
C ALA A 36 7.05 -19.64 -12.97
N GLU A 37 7.63 -20.84 -12.76
CA GLU A 37 8.62 -21.41 -13.67
C GLU A 37 8.03 -21.72 -15.07
N LEU A 38 6.75 -22.08 -15.13
CA LEU A 38 6.02 -22.28 -16.39
C LEU A 38 5.67 -20.95 -17.09
N GLY A 39 6.02 -19.81 -16.50
CA GLY A 39 5.84 -18.48 -17.11
C GLY A 39 4.50 -17.83 -16.81
N LEU A 40 3.69 -18.36 -15.87
CA LEU A 40 2.46 -17.68 -15.43
C LEU A 40 2.84 -16.38 -14.69
N VAL A 41 2.56 -15.25 -15.32
CA VAL A 41 3.04 -13.93 -14.86
C VAL A 41 2.49 -13.56 -13.48
N GLU A 42 1.22 -13.86 -13.21
CA GLU A 42 0.62 -13.68 -11.89
C GLU A 42 1.34 -14.52 -10.83
N ALA A 43 1.63 -15.79 -11.14
CA ALA A 43 2.36 -16.67 -10.23
C ALA A 43 3.79 -16.18 -9.97
N GLN A 44 4.46 -15.59 -10.96
CA GLN A 44 5.79 -14.98 -10.79
C GLN A 44 5.73 -13.83 -9.77
N THR A 45 4.70 -12.98 -9.84
CA THR A 45 4.51 -11.88 -8.90
C THR A 45 4.21 -12.38 -7.48
N ILE A 46 3.33 -13.38 -7.35
CA ILE A 46 2.97 -13.98 -6.07
C ILE A 46 4.20 -14.69 -5.46
N TYR A 47 4.94 -15.46 -6.26
CA TYR A 47 6.14 -16.15 -5.76
C TYR A 47 7.22 -15.19 -5.31
N GLY A 48 7.42 -14.10 -6.07
CA GLY A 48 8.29 -13.00 -5.65
C GLY A 48 7.89 -12.43 -4.28
N GLN A 49 6.59 -12.24 -4.03
CA GLN A 49 6.11 -11.76 -2.72
C GLN A 49 6.35 -12.80 -1.62
N MET A 50 6.08 -14.09 -1.88
CA MET A 50 6.34 -15.16 -0.90
C MET A 50 7.81 -15.26 -0.52
N LEU A 51 8.72 -15.12 -1.49
CA LEU A 51 10.17 -15.07 -1.26
C LEU A 51 10.62 -13.83 -0.50
N LEU A 52 9.96 -12.69 -0.72
CA LEU A 52 10.28 -11.45 -0.01
C LEU A 52 9.85 -11.52 1.45
N ASP A 53 8.69 -12.11 1.73
CA ASP A 53 8.10 -12.19 3.06
C ASP A 53 8.57 -13.44 3.84
N GLY A 54 9.06 -14.47 3.15
CA GLY A 54 9.40 -15.75 3.76
C GLY A 54 8.20 -16.61 4.09
N VAL A 55 7.12 -16.50 3.31
CA VAL A 55 5.86 -17.24 3.55
C VAL A 55 5.84 -18.53 2.72
N GLY A 56 5.88 -19.67 3.39
CA GLY A 56 5.93 -21.00 2.77
C GLY A 56 7.26 -21.35 2.09
N VAL A 57 8.20 -20.41 2.06
CA VAL A 57 9.57 -20.55 1.54
C VAL A 57 10.52 -19.74 2.40
N ALA A 58 11.83 -20.07 2.34
CA ALA A 58 12.84 -19.23 2.97
C ALA A 58 12.87 -17.84 2.34
N ARG A 59 13.02 -16.82 3.18
CA ARG A 59 13.12 -15.42 2.71
C ARG A 59 14.38 -15.23 1.86
N GLN A 60 14.20 -14.75 0.62
CA GLN A 60 15.26 -14.54 -0.38
C GLN A 60 14.96 -13.29 -1.21
N PRO A 61 15.27 -12.08 -0.71
CA PRO A 61 14.88 -10.82 -1.37
C PRO A 61 15.50 -10.64 -2.76
N GLU A 62 16.72 -11.12 -2.99
CA GLU A 62 17.40 -11.04 -4.29
C GLU A 62 16.68 -11.89 -5.35
N VAL A 63 16.24 -13.09 -4.95
CA VAL A 63 15.46 -13.98 -5.83
C VAL A 63 14.06 -13.42 -6.06
N ALA A 64 13.46 -12.84 -5.03
CA ALA A 64 12.18 -12.14 -5.14
C ALA A 64 12.22 -11.02 -6.18
N LEU A 65 13.24 -10.17 -6.13
CA LEU A 65 13.44 -9.10 -7.11
C LEU A 65 13.61 -9.66 -8.55
N ALA A 66 14.31 -10.76 -8.72
CA ALA A 66 14.45 -11.40 -10.03
C ALA A 66 13.08 -11.85 -10.58
N TRP A 67 12.21 -12.42 -9.75
CA TRP A 67 10.87 -12.80 -10.14
C TRP A 67 9.98 -11.61 -10.46
N PHE A 68 10.02 -10.54 -9.66
CA PHE A 68 9.31 -9.31 -9.98
C PHE A 68 9.76 -8.71 -11.31
N LYS A 69 11.07 -8.70 -11.60
CA LYS A 69 11.59 -8.24 -12.90
C LYS A 69 11.11 -9.12 -14.06
N ARG A 70 11.03 -10.44 -13.91
CA ARG A 70 10.46 -11.33 -14.95
C ARG A 70 9.01 -10.96 -15.25
N ALA A 71 8.18 -10.82 -14.23
CA ALA A 71 6.78 -10.43 -14.40
C ALA A 71 6.63 -8.98 -14.92
N ALA A 72 7.49 -8.05 -14.50
CA ALA A 72 7.51 -6.68 -14.98
C ALA A 72 7.87 -6.59 -16.48
N ASN A 73 8.77 -7.45 -16.97
CA ASN A 73 9.09 -7.56 -18.39
C ASN A 73 7.90 -8.07 -19.23
N ALA A 74 6.94 -8.76 -18.62
CA ALA A 74 5.66 -9.12 -19.22
C ALA A 74 4.58 -8.04 -18.99
N ASP A 75 4.98 -6.82 -18.63
CA ASP A 75 4.14 -5.64 -18.42
C ASP A 75 3.10 -5.78 -17.27
N HIS A 76 3.36 -6.63 -16.28
CA HIS A 76 2.45 -6.84 -15.15
C HIS A 76 2.53 -5.66 -14.15
N PRO A 77 1.45 -4.86 -13.97
CA PRO A 77 1.54 -3.58 -13.25
C PRO A 77 1.96 -3.73 -11.78
N MET A 78 1.46 -4.75 -11.06
CA MET A 78 1.83 -4.99 -9.66
C MET A 78 3.30 -5.38 -9.55
N ALA A 79 3.83 -6.20 -10.46
CA ALA A 79 5.25 -6.56 -10.46
C ALA A 79 6.14 -5.35 -10.73
N ILE A 80 5.74 -4.47 -11.68
CA ILE A 80 6.41 -3.20 -11.94
C ILE A 80 6.50 -2.37 -10.65
N ASN A 81 5.38 -2.23 -9.93
CA ASN A 81 5.35 -1.53 -8.65
C ASN A 81 6.24 -2.20 -7.60
N MET A 82 6.27 -3.53 -7.53
CA MET A 82 7.10 -4.26 -6.58
C MET A 82 8.60 -4.10 -6.86
N VAL A 83 9.01 -4.01 -8.14
CA VAL A 83 10.40 -3.64 -8.47
C VAL A 83 10.73 -2.25 -7.91
N GLY A 84 9.85 -1.26 -8.07
CA GLY A 84 10.01 0.08 -7.48
C GLY A 84 10.19 0.01 -5.96
N ARG A 85 9.36 -0.76 -5.27
CA ARG A 85 9.47 -0.95 -3.80
C ARG A 85 10.76 -1.65 -3.39
N CYS A 86 11.26 -2.60 -4.17
CA CYS A 86 12.56 -3.22 -3.91
C CYS A 86 13.69 -2.20 -3.93
N TYR A 87 13.70 -1.30 -4.91
CA TYR A 87 14.70 -0.23 -4.98
C TYR A 87 14.49 0.84 -3.90
N GLU A 88 13.26 1.20 -3.56
CA GLU A 88 12.98 2.17 -2.50
C GLU A 88 13.47 1.68 -1.13
N ASN A 89 13.29 0.40 -0.82
CA ASN A 89 13.56 -0.17 0.51
C ASN A 89 14.88 -0.96 0.59
N GLY A 90 15.60 -1.12 -0.52
CA GLY A 90 16.81 -1.93 -0.54
C GLY A 90 16.56 -3.44 -0.41
N TRP A 91 15.43 -3.93 -0.92
CA TRP A 91 15.08 -5.36 -0.84
C TRP A 91 15.74 -6.14 -1.99
N GLY A 92 16.80 -6.88 -1.67
CA GLY A 92 17.55 -7.66 -2.64
C GLY A 92 18.38 -6.82 -3.62
N VAL A 93 18.55 -5.53 -3.35
CA VAL A 93 19.34 -4.59 -4.15
C VAL A 93 19.70 -3.39 -3.28
N ALA A 94 20.75 -2.65 -3.61
CA ALA A 94 21.02 -1.37 -2.96
C ALA A 94 19.85 -0.39 -3.21
N ALA A 95 19.45 0.34 -2.17
CA ALA A 95 18.37 1.32 -2.28
C ALA A 95 18.75 2.43 -3.27
N ASP A 96 17.81 2.77 -4.16
CA ASP A 96 17.95 3.84 -5.16
C ASP A 96 16.60 4.47 -5.45
N ASP A 97 16.34 5.64 -4.89
CA ASP A 97 15.10 6.37 -5.06
C ASP A 97 14.85 6.80 -6.52
N THR A 98 15.92 7.03 -7.32
CA THR A 98 15.78 7.42 -8.73
C THR A 98 15.23 6.28 -9.56
N VAL A 99 15.76 5.07 -9.33
CA VAL A 99 15.26 3.85 -9.96
C VAL A 99 13.85 3.54 -9.46
N ALA A 100 13.58 3.69 -8.16
CA ALA A 100 12.25 3.49 -7.58
C ALA A 100 11.20 4.42 -8.21
N ALA A 101 11.50 5.72 -8.35
CA ALA A 101 10.61 6.70 -8.97
C ALA A 101 10.27 6.35 -10.43
N TYR A 102 11.26 5.87 -11.20
CA TYR A 102 11.04 5.38 -12.56
C TYR A 102 10.02 4.23 -12.59
N TRP A 103 10.21 3.21 -11.75
CA TRP A 103 9.32 2.05 -11.71
C TRP A 103 7.92 2.39 -11.20
N PHE A 104 7.80 3.27 -10.20
CA PHE A 104 6.50 3.73 -9.70
C PHE A 104 5.74 4.52 -10.78
N ARG A 105 6.43 5.39 -11.53
CA ARG A 105 5.83 6.09 -12.67
C ARG A 105 5.32 5.11 -13.72
N LEU A 106 6.14 4.12 -14.07
CA LEU A 106 5.77 3.09 -15.03
C LEU A 106 4.51 2.31 -14.58
N ALA A 107 4.40 1.96 -13.29
CA ALA A 107 3.21 1.31 -12.73
C ALA A 107 1.98 2.24 -12.76
N ALA A 108 2.17 3.53 -12.45
CA ALA A 108 1.11 4.54 -12.54
C ALA A 108 0.60 4.70 -13.99
N ASP A 109 1.51 4.74 -14.98
CA ASP A 109 1.19 4.83 -16.39
C ASP A 109 0.40 3.59 -16.90
N ARG A 110 0.48 2.44 -16.20
CA ARG A 110 -0.36 1.23 -16.41
C ARG A 110 -1.68 1.27 -15.64
N GLY A 111 -2.00 2.37 -14.99
CA GLY A 111 -3.26 2.53 -14.27
C GLY A 111 -3.29 1.86 -12.90
N LEU A 112 -2.15 1.39 -12.36
CA LEU A 112 -2.11 0.80 -11.03
C LEU A 112 -2.23 1.88 -9.95
N ASP A 113 -3.21 1.75 -9.09
CA ASP A 113 -3.47 2.66 -7.97
C ASP A 113 -2.31 2.76 -6.97
N TRP A 114 -1.68 1.64 -6.63
CA TRP A 114 -0.45 1.62 -5.83
C TRP A 114 0.72 2.31 -6.51
N GLY A 115 0.84 2.18 -7.84
CA GLY A 115 1.85 2.91 -8.63
C GLY A 115 1.62 4.41 -8.59
N MET A 116 0.37 4.84 -8.80
CA MET A 116 -0.04 6.25 -8.68
C MET A 116 0.25 6.80 -7.28
N TYR A 117 -0.11 6.05 -6.23
CA TYR A 117 0.13 6.43 -4.84
C TYR A 117 1.63 6.59 -4.55
N ASN A 118 2.46 5.61 -4.93
CA ASN A 118 3.90 5.65 -4.66
C ASN A 118 4.60 6.75 -5.48
N TYR A 119 4.26 6.91 -6.76
CA TYR A 119 4.82 7.99 -7.57
C TYR A 119 4.40 9.38 -7.09
N ALA A 120 3.16 9.53 -6.64
CA ALA A 120 2.67 10.75 -6.00
C ALA A 120 3.47 11.11 -4.75
N HIS A 121 3.89 10.12 -3.95
CA HIS A 121 4.80 10.35 -2.82
C HIS A 121 6.15 10.91 -3.25
N MET A 122 6.73 10.36 -4.33
CA MET A 122 8.01 10.88 -4.90
C MET A 122 7.85 12.33 -5.35
N LEU A 123 6.79 12.64 -6.11
CA LEU A 123 6.49 14.01 -6.57
C LEU A 123 6.24 14.98 -5.41
N ARG A 124 5.47 14.57 -4.41
CA ARG A 124 5.15 15.41 -3.24
C ARG A 124 6.41 15.79 -2.45
N ALA A 125 7.35 14.86 -2.34
CA ALA A 125 8.58 15.05 -1.58
C ALA A 125 9.73 15.66 -2.41
N GLY A 126 9.67 15.61 -3.74
CA GLY A 126 10.81 15.93 -4.62
C GLY A 126 11.93 14.90 -4.50
N ARG A 127 11.60 13.62 -4.30
CA ARG A 127 12.53 12.52 -4.05
C ARG A 127 12.75 11.69 -5.32
N GLY A 128 13.89 11.02 -5.43
CA GLY A 128 14.19 10.16 -6.59
C GLY A 128 14.46 10.91 -7.88
N GLY A 129 15.09 12.09 -7.80
CA GLY A 129 15.45 12.90 -8.96
C GLY A 129 14.26 13.59 -9.65
N VAL A 130 13.05 13.48 -9.09
CA VAL A 130 11.87 14.20 -9.61
C VAL A 130 11.75 15.57 -8.93
N THR A 131 11.40 16.59 -9.71
CA THR A 131 11.10 17.92 -9.15
C THR A 131 9.85 17.84 -8.28
N GLN A 132 9.90 18.46 -7.09
CA GLN A 132 8.75 18.55 -6.22
C GLN A 132 7.55 19.17 -6.95
N ASN A 133 6.43 18.47 -6.96
CA ASN A 133 5.20 18.96 -7.58
C ASN A 133 3.99 18.42 -6.81
N LYS A 134 3.53 19.18 -5.83
CA LYS A 134 2.39 18.81 -4.98
C LYS A 134 1.07 18.76 -5.75
N ALA A 135 0.90 19.60 -6.79
CA ALA A 135 -0.31 19.60 -7.61
C ALA A 135 -0.42 18.32 -8.46
N ALA A 136 0.69 17.92 -9.12
CA ALA A 136 0.73 16.65 -9.84
C ALA A 136 0.57 15.45 -8.90
N ALA A 137 1.15 15.51 -7.70
CA ALA A 137 0.96 14.47 -6.68
C ALA A 137 -0.52 14.34 -6.28
N LEU A 138 -1.20 15.46 -6.01
CA LEU A 138 -2.63 15.46 -5.68
C LEU A 138 -3.47 14.85 -6.81
N ALA A 139 -3.19 15.19 -8.06
CA ALA A 139 -3.91 14.62 -9.21
C ALA A 139 -3.79 13.09 -9.25
N LEU A 140 -2.60 12.53 -9.02
CA LEU A 140 -2.38 11.08 -8.97
C LEU A 140 -3.08 10.44 -7.76
N TYR A 141 -3.04 11.07 -6.57
CA TYR A 141 -3.80 10.57 -5.42
C TYR A 141 -5.30 10.56 -5.70
N GLN A 142 -5.83 11.59 -6.37
CA GLN A 142 -7.24 11.65 -6.75
C GLN A 142 -7.61 10.54 -7.74
N GLN A 143 -6.77 10.25 -8.73
CA GLN A 143 -6.98 9.14 -9.66
C GLN A 143 -7.00 7.80 -8.93
N ALA A 144 -6.03 7.54 -8.06
CA ALA A 144 -6.01 6.33 -7.24
C ALA A 144 -7.21 6.26 -6.28
N ALA A 145 -7.65 7.39 -5.72
CA ALA A 145 -8.83 7.45 -4.84
C ALA A 145 -10.15 7.11 -5.57
N GLN A 146 -10.23 7.39 -6.87
CA GLN A 146 -11.38 7.02 -7.71
C GLN A 146 -11.52 5.51 -7.89
N THR A 147 -10.41 4.75 -7.87
CA THR A 147 -10.45 3.27 -7.90
C THR A 147 -10.75 2.64 -6.53
N GLY A 148 -10.93 3.47 -5.49
CA GLY A 148 -11.15 2.99 -4.12
C GLY A 148 -9.87 2.79 -3.29
N HIS A 149 -8.70 3.25 -3.76
CA HIS A 149 -7.46 3.12 -3.00
C HIS A 149 -7.49 3.91 -1.70
N VAL A 150 -7.74 3.22 -0.59
CA VAL A 150 -8.05 3.80 0.72
C VAL A 150 -6.97 4.79 1.21
N LYS A 151 -5.70 4.45 1.06
CA LYS A 151 -4.59 5.35 1.48
C LYS A 151 -4.58 6.65 0.67
N SER A 152 -4.87 6.59 -0.64
CA SER A 152 -4.97 7.79 -1.47
C SER A 152 -6.14 8.67 -1.07
N ILE A 153 -7.29 8.07 -0.72
CA ILE A 153 -8.45 8.80 -0.20
C ILE A 153 -8.05 9.60 1.04
N GLY A 154 -7.35 8.99 2.01
CA GLY A 154 -6.89 9.66 3.22
C GLY A 154 -5.90 10.79 2.93
N VAL A 155 -4.98 10.61 1.97
CA VAL A 155 -4.04 11.68 1.56
C VAL A 155 -4.76 12.84 0.89
N VAL A 156 -5.76 12.58 0.03
CA VAL A 156 -6.61 13.63 -0.60
C VAL A 156 -7.33 14.44 0.48
N GLY A 157 -7.86 13.77 1.52
CA GLY A 157 -8.46 14.46 2.68
C GLY A 157 -7.49 15.44 3.34
N ARG A 158 -6.23 15.05 3.52
CA ARG A 158 -5.21 15.95 4.09
C ARG A 158 -4.90 17.17 3.21
N PHE A 159 -4.96 17.05 1.88
CA PHE A 159 -4.80 18.21 0.99
C PHE A 159 -5.97 19.19 1.15
N TYR A 160 -7.21 18.70 1.26
CA TYR A 160 -8.36 19.56 1.54
C TYR A 160 -8.30 20.19 2.93
N GLU A 161 -7.85 19.44 3.94
CA GLU A 161 -7.70 19.98 5.30
C GLU A 161 -6.63 21.07 5.38
N ALA A 162 -5.49 20.87 4.72
CA ALA A 162 -4.37 21.80 4.76
C ALA A 162 -4.58 23.06 3.91
N GLY A 163 -5.32 22.96 2.81
CA GLY A 163 -5.46 24.08 1.87
C GLY A 163 -4.18 24.46 1.14
N ASP A 164 -3.22 23.52 0.99
CA ASP A 164 -1.86 23.82 0.48
C ASP A 164 -1.81 23.92 -1.07
N VAL A 165 -2.58 23.11 -1.78
CA VAL A 165 -2.62 23.03 -3.25
C VAL A 165 -4.00 23.35 -3.80
N VAL A 166 -5.00 23.11 -3.00
CA VAL A 166 -6.42 23.37 -3.25
C VAL A 166 -6.95 24.26 -2.15
N GLU A 167 -8.04 24.97 -2.38
CA GLU A 167 -8.74 25.70 -1.33
C GLU A 167 -9.09 24.77 -0.16
N GLN A 168 -8.88 25.26 1.06
CA GLN A 168 -9.23 24.50 2.26
C GLN A 168 -10.72 24.17 2.27
N ASP A 169 -11.04 22.89 2.45
CA ASP A 169 -12.42 22.41 2.50
C ASP A 169 -12.52 21.28 3.54
N LEU A 170 -12.94 21.66 4.74
CA LEU A 170 -13.04 20.72 5.87
C LEU A 170 -14.19 19.71 5.70
N GLU A 171 -15.21 20.01 4.89
CA GLU A 171 -16.27 19.05 4.60
C GLU A 171 -15.78 17.96 3.64
N ARG A 172 -15.08 18.35 2.58
CA ARG A 172 -14.44 17.36 1.70
C ARG A 172 -13.36 16.55 2.43
N ALA A 173 -12.59 17.17 3.32
CA ALA A 173 -11.64 16.45 4.15
C ALA A 173 -12.35 15.41 5.03
N PHE A 174 -13.45 15.80 5.67
CA PHE A 174 -14.29 14.92 6.48
C PHE A 174 -14.81 13.72 5.67
N ASP A 175 -15.38 13.96 4.49
CA ASP A 175 -15.87 12.89 3.61
C ASP A 175 -14.76 11.91 3.19
N CYS A 176 -13.58 12.45 2.88
CA CYS A 176 -12.42 11.62 2.58
C CYS A 176 -11.99 10.76 3.78
N TYR A 177 -11.95 11.35 4.97
CA TYR A 177 -11.58 10.61 6.18
C TYR A 177 -12.64 9.58 6.58
N GLN A 178 -13.93 9.88 6.39
CA GLN A 178 -15.00 8.90 6.60
C GLN A 178 -14.80 7.68 5.68
N ARG A 179 -14.65 7.90 4.36
CA ARG A 179 -14.40 6.82 3.40
C ARG A 179 -13.12 6.03 3.70
N CYS A 180 -12.07 6.72 4.16
CA CYS A 180 -10.80 6.10 4.55
C CYS A 180 -10.96 5.23 5.80
N ALA A 181 -11.71 5.70 6.80
CA ALA A 181 -12.02 4.99 8.04
C ALA A 181 -12.92 3.76 7.77
N ASP A 182 -13.94 3.90 6.93
CA ASP A 182 -14.82 2.81 6.49
C ASP A 182 -14.03 1.74 5.74
N GLY A 183 -12.96 2.13 5.01
CA GLY A 183 -11.99 1.23 4.39
C GLY A 183 -10.99 0.58 5.35
N GLY A 184 -11.10 0.83 6.65
CA GLY A 184 -10.28 0.20 7.69
C GLY A 184 -8.90 0.82 7.92
N ASP A 185 -8.57 1.97 7.32
CA ASP A 185 -7.28 2.62 7.54
C ASP A 185 -7.28 3.42 8.85
N PHE A 186 -6.34 3.11 9.73
CA PHE A 186 -6.24 3.75 11.06
C PHE A 186 -5.97 5.26 10.99
N ARG A 187 -5.32 5.76 9.93
CA ARG A 187 -5.11 7.20 9.72
C ARG A 187 -6.43 7.89 9.43
N GLY A 188 -7.26 7.27 8.59
CA GLY A 188 -8.63 7.74 8.33
C GLY A 188 -9.45 7.78 9.62
N MET A 189 -9.44 6.71 10.42
CA MET A 189 -10.13 6.65 11.71
C MET A 189 -9.67 7.76 12.65
N PHE A 190 -8.35 8.00 12.74
CA PHE A 190 -7.78 9.04 13.58
C PHE A 190 -8.21 10.45 13.13
N HIS A 191 -8.02 10.79 11.84
CA HIS A 191 -8.35 12.12 11.34
C HIS A 191 -9.86 12.41 11.42
N LEU A 192 -10.69 11.40 11.12
CA LEU A 192 -12.14 11.49 11.29
C LEU A 192 -12.52 11.75 12.75
N GLY A 193 -11.99 10.92 13.66
CA GLY A 193 -12.26 11.05 15.10
C GLY A 193 -11.83 12.41 15.64
N ARG A 194 -10.67 12.91 15.23
CA ARG A 194 -10.17 14.25 15.61
C ARG A 194 -11.13 15.36 15.10
N LEU A 195 -11.56 15.31 13.85
CA LEU A 195 -12.53 16.30 13.32
C LEU A 195 -13.88 16.20 14.03
N LEU A 196 -14.34 15.01 14.38
CA LEU A 196 -15.56 14.81 15.18
C LEU A 196 -15.45 15.44 16.57
N LEU A 197 -14.29 15.28 17.25
CA LEU A 197 -14.04 15.95 18.54
C LEU A 197 -14.09 17.47 18.41
N LEU A 198 -13.46 18.04 17.38
CA LEU A 198 -13.49 19.48 17.12
C LEU A 198 -14.90 20.02 16.83
N ARG A 199 -15.79 19.17 16.32
CA ARG A 199 -17.21 19.47 16.09
C ARG A 199 -18.10 19.17 17.30
N GLY A 200 -17.55 18.75 18.43
CA GLY A 200 -18.29 18.39 19.64
C GLY A 200 -19.02 17.05 19.59
N ARG A 201 -18.83 16.23 18.54
CA ARG A 201 -19.46 14.91 18.33
C ARG A 201 -18.66 13.81 19.04
N LYS A 202 -18.58 13.89 20.37
CA LYS A 202 -17.68 13.08 21.20
C LYS A 202 -17.97 11.58 21.12
N GLU A 203 -19.23 11.19 21.18
CA GLU A 203 -19.66 9.79 21.17
C GLU A 203 -19.24 9.09 19.87
N GLU A 204 -19.42 9.77 18.75
CA GLU A 204 -19.02 9.25 17.44
C GLU A 204 -17.49 9.23 17.29
N ALA A 205 -16.81 10.26 17.79
CA ALA A 205 -15.35 10.30 17.76
C ALA A 205 -14.73 9.11 18.49
N VAL A 206 -15.24 8.78 19.68
CA VAL A 206 -14.75 7.64 20.47
C VAL A 206 -14.87 6.34 19.72
N GLN A 207 -15.96 6.10 18.98
CA GLN A 207 -16.15 4.86 18.20
C GLN A 207 -15.03 4.63 17.18
N TRP A 208 -14.45 5.69 16.61
CA TRP A 208 -13.34 5.60 15.67
C TRP A 208 -11.99 5.57 16.37
N LEU A 209 -11.77 6.46 17.34
CA LEU A 209 -10.46 6.63 17.98
C LEU A 209 -10.02 5.41 18.78
N VAL A 210 -10.93 4.67 19.41
CA VAL A 210 -10.60 3.45 20.15
C VAL A 210 -10.08 2.32 19.26
N ARG A 211 -10.39 2.35 17.98
CA ARG A 211 -9.95 1.34 17.00
C ARG A 211 -8.57 1.63 16.40
N VAL A 212 -8.09 2.86 16.52
CA VAL A 212 -6.79 3.27 15.94
C VAL A 212 -5.64 2.39 16.41
N PRO A 213 -5.48 2.08 17.72
CA PRO A 213 -4.36 1.26 18.19
C PRO A 213 -4.36 -0.19 17.69
N GLU A 214 -5.50 -0.71 17.21
CA GLU A 214 -5.59 -2.10 16.75
C GLU A 214 -4.67 -2.38 15.55
N THR A 215 -4.41 -1.38 14.71
CA THR A 215 -3.63 -1.52 13.48
C THR A 215 -2.56 -0.46 13.29
N ALA A 216 -2.54 0.59 14.13
CA ALA A 216 -1.55 1.67 14.06
C ALA A 216 -0.20 1.23 14.61
N THR A 217 0.87 1.83 14.06
CA THR A 217 2.22 1.64 14.60
C THR A 217 2.43 2.54 15.83
N PRO A 218 3.33 2.16 16.78
CA PRO A 218 3.67 3.04 17.90
C PRO A 218 4.14 4.44 17.47
N ALA A 219 4.93 4.52 16.39
CA ALA A 219 5.38 5.80 15.83
C ALA A 219 4.21 6.68 15.39
N PHE A 220 3.16 6.10 14.79
CA PHE A 220 1.97 6.86 14.43
C PHE A 220 1.17 7.31 15.66
N LEU A 221 1.07 6.50 16.71
CA LEU A 221 0.35 6.88 17.94
C LEU A 221 1.01 8.08 18.62
N LEU A 222 2.36 8.17 18.60
CA LEU A 222 3.09 9.35 19.05
C LEU A 222 2.74 10.59 18.19
N GLU A 223 2.78 10.46 16.88
CA GLU A 223 2.40 11.53 15.94
C GLU A 223 0.94 11.96 16.15
N ALA A 224 0.04 11.00 16.34
CA ALA A 224 -1.37 11.25 16.60
C ALA A 224 -1.60 12.06 17.89
N ASN A 225 -0.91 11.72 18.97
CA ASN A 225 -0.97 12.49 20.22
C ASN A 225 -0.48 13.93 20.03
N ALA A 226 0.61 14.14 19.27
CA ALA A 226 1.10 15.49 18.95
C ALA A 226 0.04 16.28 18.16
N MET A 227 -0.57 15.68 17.13
CA MET A 227 -1.63 16.33 16.34
C MET A 227 -2.88 16.68 17.18
N LEU A 228 -3.24 15.85 18.17
CA LEU A 228 -4.33 16.15 19.11
C LEU A 228 -3.98 17.39 19.95
N GLN A 229 -2.78 17.42 20.53
CA GLN A 229 -2.29 18.54 21.34
C GLN A 229 -2.24 19.85 20.54
N ASP A 230 -1.73 19.82 19.31
CA ASP A 230 -1.71 20.96 18.39
C ASP A 230 -3.12 21.47 18.06
N SER A 231 -4.12 20.58 18.13
CA SER A 231 -5.54 20.92 17.96
C SER A 231 -6.24 21.34 19.25
N GLY A 232 -5.50 21.46 20.38
CA GLY A 232 -6.05 21.79 21.69
C GLY A 232 -6.80 20.64 22.37
N LEU A 233 -6.57 19.42 21.93
CA LEU A 233 -7.18 18.20 22.48
C LEU A 233 -6.17 17.44 23.37
N PRO A 234 -6.59 16.66 24.36
CA PRO A 234 -5.69 15.84 25.17
C PRO A 234 -5.08 14.69 24.35
N ALA A 235 -3.90 14.23 24.73
CA ALA A 235 -3.35 12.97 24.23
C ALA A 235 -4.29 11.80 24.62
N LEU A 236 -4.49 10.86 23.70
CA LEU A 236 -5.44 9.74 23.89
C LEU A 236 -4.75 8.37 23.94
N TYR A 237 -3.53 8.26 23.46
CA TYR A 237 -2.85 6.99 23.31
C TYR A 237 -1.67 6.87 24.27
N GLU A 238 -1.61 5.75 24.99
CA GLU A 238 -0.42 5.36 25.74
C GLU A 238 0.61 4.75 24.77
N VAL A 239 1.86 5.26 24.80
CA VAL A 239 2.92 4.85 23.86
C VAL A 239 4.22 4.61 24.62
#